data_c367ef19f7edf533ac74485c22f3460f
#
_entry.id   c367ef19f7edf533ac74485c22f3460f
#
_cell.length_a   1.000
_cell.length_b   1.000
_cell.length_c   1.000
_cell.angle_alpha   90.00
_cell.angle_beta   90.00
_cell.angle_gamma   90.00
#
_symmetry.space_group_name_H-M   'P 1'
#
loop_
_entity.id
_entity.type
_entity.pdbx_description
1 polymer ?
#
loop_
_entity_poly.entity_id
_entity_poly.type
_entity_poly.pdbx_seq_one_letter_code
_entity_poly.pdbx_strand_id
1 'polypeptide(L)'
;MLHRRHPLHAPTKLDSRNVRLGASASIAALLLSAFALTLTNSGMALLGRGVGFLEFYAGVFALVLLTATVALGLLTTEKVFLSPANRVRAQLAHRATAAIGLAYLATHVTLMITLGHVPPAAAVIPVAGIWIGFGALASDMMILIIVTGIIRGRFAVTGRPWVWRILHAGSYLAWPVAILHGLTAGRSAERWVTWSYVACLVAVGSALLVRVLATLRRPPAMPEPVGLLEVDDSPIERPEEINAPVSLDAARRKYREAG
;
A
#
# COMPACT_ATOMS: atom_id res chain seq x y z
N MET A 1 17.28 -35.54 21.69
CA MET A 1 16.02 -34.82 21.32
C MET A 1 16.30 -33.95 20.15
N LEU A 2 15.91 -34.34 18.92
CA LEU A 2 16.09 -33.57 17.70
C LEU A 2 14.95 -32.57 17.60
N HIS A 3 15.23 -31.29 17.87
CA HIS A 3 14.33 -30.19 17.58
C HIS A 3 14.16 -30.11 16.04
N ARG A 4 13.05 -30.61 15.52
CA ARG A 4 12.58 -30.28 14.15
C ARG A 4 12.29 -28.79 14.13
N ARG A 5 13.19 -28.02 13.53
CA ARG A 5 12.91 -26.63 13.16
C ARG A 5 11.82 -26.65 12.11
N HIS A 6 10.60 -26.22 12.45
CA HIS A 6 9.58 -25.93 11.45
C HIS A 6 10.11 -24.85 10.50
N PRO A 7 10.02 -25.05 9.18
CA PRO A 7 10.40 -24.01 8.23
C PRO A 7 9.51 -22.79 8.47
N LEU A 8 10.13 -21.64 8.75
CA LEU A 8 9.46 -20.39 9.09
C LEU A 8 8.59 -19.82 7.95
N HIS A 9 8.71 -20.34 6.72
CA HIS A 9 7.89 -19.97 5.57
C HIS A 9 7.64 -21.19 4.70
N ALA A 10 6.37 -21.56 4.53
CA ALA A 10 5.98 -22.45 3.46
C ALA A 10 6.25 -21.75 2.11
N PRO A 11 6.93 -22.40 1.14
CA PRO A 11 7.16 -21.80 -0.16
C PRO A 11 5.82 -21.46 -0.82
N THR A 12 5.61 -20.20 -1.14
CA THR A 12 4.42 -19.78 -1.88
C THR A 12 4.46 -20.38 -3.28
N LYS A 13 3.30 -20.66 -3.90
CA LYS A 13 3.24 -21.18 -5.30
C LYS A 13 4.00 -20.28 -6.29
N LEU A 14 4.18 -19.00 -5.96
CA LEU A 14 4.96 -18.02 -6.73
C LEU A 14 6.48 -18.24 -6.63
N ASP A 15 6.95 -18.98 -5.64
CA ASP A 15 8.38 -19.26 -5.43
C ASP A 15 8.84 -20.54 -6.16
N SER A 16 7.94 -21.19 -6.89
CA SER A 16 8.29 -22.34 -7.70
C SER A 16 9.23 -21.91 -8.85
N ARG A 17 10.30 -22.70 -9.08
CA ARG A 17 11.26 -22.48 -10.17
C ARG A 17 10.58 -22.21 -11.52
N ASN A 18 9.49 -22.91 -11.79
CA ASN A 18 8.75 -22.79 -13.06
C ASN A 18 8.05 -21.43 -13.20
N VAL A 19 7.48 -20.88 -12.11
CA VAL A 19 6.88 -19.53 -12.13
C VAL A 19 7.94 -18.46 -12.34
N ARG A 20 9.08 -18.57 -11.66
CA ARG A 20 10.21 -17.63 -11.84
C ARG A 20 10.79 -17.71 -13.26
N LEU A 21 10.97 -18.90 -13.80
CA LEU A 21 11.42 -19.09 -15.19
C LEU A 21 10.40 -18.57 -16.19
N GLY A 22 9.10 -18.85 -15.99
CA GLY A 22 8.03 -18.29 -16.83
C GLY A 22 8.00 -16.76 -16.79
N ALA A 23 8.09 -16.16 -15.61
CA ALA A 23 8.12 -14.72 -15.46
C ALA A 23 9.36 -14.11 -16.15
N SER A 24 10.56 -14.68 -15.96
CA SER A 24 11.78 -14.18 -16.60
C SER A 24 11.74 -14.36 -18.14
N ALA A 25 11.22 -15.46 -18.63
CA ALA A 25 11.02 -15.68 -20.06
C ALA A 25 10.03 -14.69 -20.67
N SER A 26 8.91 -14.41 -19.99
CA SER A 26 7.94 -13.41 -20.43
C SER A 26 8.53 -12.01 -20.48
N ILE A 27 9.30 -11.61 -19.47
CA ILE A 27 10.00 -10.32 -19.44
C ILE A 27 11.01 -10.24 -20.60
N ALA A 28 11.81 -11.29 -20.80
CA ALA A 28 12.78 -11.32 -21.90
C ALA A 28 12.08 -11.24 -23.27
N ALA A 29 10.96 -11.95 -23.47
CA ALA A 29 10.19 -11.88 -24.70
C ALA A 29 9.63 -10.48 -24.96
N LEU A 30 9.12 -9.80 -23.92
CA LEU A 30 8.63 -8.41 -24.00
C LEU A 30 9.77 -7.43 -24.37
N LEU A 31 10.94 -7.57 -23.75
CA LEU A 31 12.10 -6.72 -24.04
C LEU A 31 12.61 -6.94 -25.47
N LEU A 32 12.68 -8.20 -25.93
CA LEU A 32 13.08 -8.51 -27.31
C LEU A 32 12.05 -8.00 -28.33
N SER A 33 10.75 -8.10 -28.03
CA SER A 33 9.70 -7.55 -28.89
C SER A 33 9.78 -6.02 -28.96
N ALA A 34 9.98 -5.36 -27.82
CA ALA A 34 10.16 -3.91 -27.76
C ALA A 34 11.40 -3.48 -28.55
N PHE A 35 12.51 -4.21 -28.42
CA PHE A 35 13.73 -3.97 -29.21
C PHE A 35 13.47 -4.19 -30.71
N ALA A 36 12.82 -5.28 -31.10
CA ALA A 36 12.49 -5.55 -32.52
C ALA A 36 11.63 -4.43 -33.14
N LEU A 37 10.70 -3.83 -32.36
CA LEU A 37 9.92 -2.68 -32.82
C LEU A 37 10.81 -1.48 -33.16
N THR A 38 11.92 -1.26 -32.43
CA THR A 38 12.82 -0.13 -32.74
C THR A 38 13.56 -0.28 -34.05
N LEU A 39 13.59 -1.49 -34.63
CA LEU A 39 14.27 -1.77 -35.90
C LEU A 39 13.39 -1.53 -37.11
N THR A 40 12.12 -1.16 -36.95
CA THR A 40 11.18 -0.92 -38.04
C THR A 40 10.60 0.50 -37.97
N ASN A 41 10.36 1.12 -39.14
CA ASN A 41 9.74 2.44 -39.22
C ASN A 41 8.36 2.48 -38.58
N SER A 42 7.54 1.45 -38.81
CA SER A 42 6.20 1.31 -38.22
C SER A 42 6.27 1.16 -36.69
N GLY A 43 7.23 0.40 -36.20
CA GLY A 43 7.44 0.23 -34.76
C GLY A 43 7.92 1.51 -34.09
N MET A 44 8.83 2.25 -34.73
CA MET A 44 9.27 3.57 -34.25
C MET A 44 8.12 4.57 -34.22
N ALA A 45 7.26 4.57 -35.24
CA ALA A 45 6.06 5.42 -35.23
C ALA A 45 5.05 5.04 -34.14
N LEU A 46 4.90 3.73 -33.84
CA LEU A 46 4.07 3.25 -32.74
C LEU A 46 4.63 3.66 -31.38
N LEU A 47 5.94 3.48 -31.19
CA LEU A 47 6.62 3.89 -29.96
C LEU A 47 6.53 5.41 -29.74
N GLY A 48 6.72 6.21 -30.79
CA GLY A 48 6.56 7.67 -30.74
C GLY A 48 5.14 8.09 -30.32
N ARG A 49 4.10 7.41 -30.83
CA ARG A 49 2.71 7.63 -30.38
C ARG A 49 2.50 7.23 -28.93
N GLY A 50 3.09 6.12 -28.49
CA GLY A 50 3.04 5.67 -27.11
C GLY A 50 3.72 6.63 -26.15
N VAL A 51 4.91 7.13 -26.52
CA VAL A 51 5.62 8.17 -25.74
C VAL A 51 4.79 9.45 -25.66
N GLY A 52 4.24 9.95 -26.77
CA GLY A 52 3.39 11.13 -26.76
C GLY A 52 2.11 10.96 -25.92
N PHE A 53 1.52 9.78 -25.94
CA PHE A 53 0.40 9.44 -25.04
C PHE A 53 0.81 9.49 -23.57
N LEU A 54 1.93 8.84 -23.20
CA LEU A 54 2.43 8.81 -21.82
C LEU A 54 2.93 10.18 -21.36
N GLU A 55 3.55 10.96 -22.24
CA GLU A 55 3.94 12.35 -21.96
C GLU A 55 2.74 13.18 -21.48
N PHE A 56 1.58 12.96 -22.09
CA PHE A 56 0.39 13.71 -21.75
C PHE A 56 -0.36 13.15 -20.54
N TYR A 57 -0.51 11.82 -20.47
CA TYR A 57 -1.42 11.20 -19.52
C TYR A 57 -0.76 10.49 -18.33
N ALA A 58 0.57 10.24 -18.33
CA ALA A 58 1.19 9.53 -17.22
C ALA A 58 1.00 10.23 -15.88
N GLY A 59 1.09 11.57 -15.85
CA GLY A 59 0.83 12.37 -14.64
C GLY A 59 -0.62 12.25 -14.17
N VAL A 60 -1.59 12.23 -15.10
CA VAL A 60 -3.02 12.06 -14.78
C VAL A 60 -3.27 10.68 -14.17
N PHE A 61 -2.76 9.62 -14.79
CA PHE A 61 -2.90 8.25 -14.27
C PHE A 61 -2.22 8.09 -12.92
N ALA A 62 -1.02 8.66 -12.74
CA ALA A 62 -0.35 8.68 -11.45
C ALA A 62 -1.26 9.31 -10.37
N LEU A 63 -1.81 10.49 -10.63
CA LEU A 63 -2.63 11.21 -9.66
C LEU A 63 -3.92 10.46 -9.32
N VAL A 64 -4.64 9.93 -10.32
CA VAL A 64 -5.88 9.16 -10.11
C VAL A 64 -5.61 7.89 -9.30
N LEU A 65 -4.55 7.14 -9.63
CA LEU A 65 -4.17 5.92 -8.91
C LEU A 65 -3.70 6.21 -7.48
N LEU A 66 -2.93 7.27 -7.28
CA LEU A 66 -2.49 7.68 -5.95
C LEU A 66 -3.66 8.20 -5.10
N THR A 67 -4.65 8.85 -5.73
CA THR A 67 -5.92 9.23 -5.05
C THR A 67 -6.71 7.99 -4.62
N ALA A 68 -6.85 7.00 -5.51
CA ALA A 68 -7.47 5.73 -5.16
C ALA A 68 -6.71 5.03 -4.01
N THR A 69 -5.38 5.15 -3.99
CA THR A 69 -4.53 4.64 -2.90
C THR A 69 -4.86 5.30 -1.57
N VAL A 70 -5.01 6.64 -1.54
CA VAL A 70 -5.39 7.38 -0.33
C VAL A 70 -6.78 6.95 0.14
N ALA A 71 -7.76 6.88 -0.76
CA ALA A 71 -9.12 6.45 -0.44
C ALA A 71 -9.17 5.01 0.12
N LEU A 72 -8.46 4.08 -0.53
CA LEU A 72 -8.34 2.70 -0.05
C LEU A 72 -7.62 2.63 1.31
N GLY A 73 -6.60 3.45 1.53
CA GLY A 73 -5.92 3.58 2.81
C GLY A 73 -6.87 4.00 3.93
N LEU A 74 -7.73 4.98 3.68
CA LEU A 74 -8.77 5.41 4.61
C LEU A 74 -9.75 4.26 4.91
N LEU A 75 -10.23 3.57 3.88
CA LEU A 75 -11.15 2.45 4.02
C LEU A 75 -10.57 1.32 4.88
N THR A 76 -9.26 1.02 4.77
CA THR A 76 -8.62 -0.05 5.56
C THR A 76 -8.62 0.23 7.06
N THR A 77 -8.74 1.50 7.46
CA THR A 77 -8.75 1.90 8.88
C THR A 77 -10.14 1.82 9.50
N GLU A 78 -11.21 1.75 8.67
CA GLU A 78 -12.59 1.70 9.15
C GLU A 78 -12.98 0.29 9.58
N LYS A 79 -13.34 0.16 10.89
CA LYS A 79 -13.76 -1.13 11.48
C LYS A 79 -15.26 -1.38 11.34
N VAL A 80 -16.04 -0.32 11.09
CA VAL A 80 -17.51 -0.36 11.14
C VAL A 80 -18.08 -0.89 9.82
N PHE A 81 -17.50 -0.51 8.68
CA PHE A 81 -18.09 -0.81 7.37
C PHE A 81 -17.48 -2.04 6.66
N LEU A 82 -16.28 -2.48 7.05
CA LEU A 82 -15.61 -3.57 6.37
C LEU A 82 -15.42 -4.79 7.26
N SER A 83 -15.88 -5.95 6.77
CA SER A 83 -15.55 -7.24 7.36
C SER A 83 -14.02 -7.48 7.32
N PRO A 84 -13.46 -8.33 8.20
CA PRO A 84 -12.02 -8.61 8.21
C PRO A 84 -11.47 -9.05 6.86
N ALA A 85 -12.20 -9.89 6.12
CA ALA A 85 -11.79 -10.36 4.79
C ALA A 85 -11.72 -9.21 3.76
N ASN A 86 -12.71 -8.29 3.77
CA ASN A 86 -12.73 -7.14 2.87
C ASN A 86 -11.64 -6.12 3.22
N ARG A 87 -11.25 -6.01 4.48
CA ARG A 87 -10.11 -5.16 4.89
C ARG A 87 -8.79 -5.68 4.32
N VAL A 88 -8.58 -7.00 4.28
CA VAL A 88 -7.39 -7.59 3.64
C VAL A 88 -7.38 -7.30 2.14
N ARG A 89 -8.53 -7.44 1.46
CA ARG A 89 -8.66 -7.10 0.03
C ARG A 89 -8.39 -5.62 -0.23
N ALA A 90 -8.93 -4.73 0.60
CA ALA A 90 -8.68 -3.29 0.51
C ALA A 90 -7.19 -2.95 0.72
N GLN A 91 -6.48 -3.64 1.63
CA GLN A 91 -5.04 -3.49 1.81
C GLN A 91 -4.23 -3.97 0.59
N LEU A 92 -4.64 -5.08 -0.04
CA LEU A 92 -4.00 -5.55 -1.26
C LEU A 92 -4.23 -4.55 -2.40
N ALA A 93 -5.46 -4.06 -2.58
CA ALA A 93 -5.79 -3.04 -3.55
C ALA A 93 -5.00 -1.75 -3.31
N HIS A 94 -4.90 -1.27 -2.05
CA HIS A 94 -4.09 -0.11 -1.67
C HIS A 94 -2.62 -0.28 -2.10
N ARG A 95 -2.02 -1.43 -1.87
CA ARG A 95 -0.64 -1.71 -2.27
C ARG A 95 -0.49 -1.78 -3.80
N ALA A 96 -1.43 -2.41 -4.48
CA ALA A 96 -1.40 -2.53 -5.94
C ALA A 96 -1.54 -1.16 -6.62
N THR A 97 -2.53 -0.36 -6.21
CA THR A 97 -2.73 1.00 -6.75
C THR A 97 -1.55 1.92 -6.44
N ALA A 98 -0.94 1.79 -5.25
CA ALA A 98 0.28 2.53 -4.90
C ALA A 98 1.45 2.16 -5.82
N ALA A 99 1.67 0.87 -6.08
CA ALA A 99 2.77 0.42 -6.93
C ALA A 99 2.58 0.88 -8.39
N ILE A 100 1.36 0.75 -8.93
CA ILE A 100 1.05 1.18 -10.31
C ILE A 100 1.11 2.71 -10.41
N GLY A 101 0.56 3.42 -9.43
CA GLY A 101 0.61 4.89 -9.38
C GLY A 101 2.05 5.42 -9.31
N LEU A 102 2.93 4.76 -8.53
CA LEU A 102 4.35 5.09 -8.47
C LEU A 102 5.06 4.84 -9.81
N ALA A 103 4.72 3.75 -10.51
CA ALA A 103 5.29 3.48 -11.84
C ALA A 103 4.91 4.59 -12.84
N TYR A 104 3.64 5.04 -12.84
CA TYR A 104 3.22 6.16 -13.68
C TYR A 104 3.86 7.49 -13.25
N LEU A 105 4.06 7.74 -11.95
CA LEU A 105 4.78 8.91 -11.46
C LEU A 105 6.22 8.91 -11.94
N ALA A 106 6.92 7.79 -11.80
CA ALA A 106 8.29 7.65 -12.30
C ALA A 106 8.36 7.86 -13.81
N THR A 107 7.43 7.28 -14.58
CA THR A 107 7.31 7.49 -16.02
C THR A 107 7.10 8.97 -16.35
N HIS A 108 6.17 9.65 -15.64
CA HIS A 108 5.89 11.08 -15.82
C HIS A 108 7.16 11.91 -15.61
N VAL A 109 7.82 11.77 -14.47
CA VAL A 109 9.03 12.54 -14.15
C VAL A 109 10.14 12.26 -15.16
N THR A 110 10.35 11.00 -15.52
CA THR A 110 11.37 10.62 -16.51
C THR A 110 11.08 11.25 -17.86
N LEU A 111 9.85 11.21 -18.35
CA LEU A 111 9.49 11.84 -19.63
C LEU A 111 9.65 13.36 -19.61
N MET A 112 9.24 14.01 -18.51
CA MET A 112 9.41 15.47 -18.38
C MET A 112 10.87 15.90 -18.46
N ILE A 113 11.78 15.09 -17.90
CA ILE A 113 13.22 15.35 -17.96
C ILE A 113 13.80 14.98 -19.33
N THR A 114 13.52 13.79 -19.83
CA THR A 114 14.16 13.28 -21.08
C THR A 114 13.69 14.02 -22.32
N LEU A 115 12.45 14.55 -22.31
CA LEU A 115 11.93 15.38 -23.39
C LEU A 115 12.30 16.87 -23.24
N GLY A 116 13.07 17.22 -22.20
CA GLY A 116 13.60 18.57 -22.02
C GLY A 116 12.59 19.59 -21.50
N HIS A 117 11.43 19.17 -20.97
CA HIS A 117 10.44 20.09 -20.40
C HIS A 117 10.91 20.72 -19.09
N VAL A 118 11.70 19.96 -18.29
CA VAL A 118 12.27 20.44 -17.04
C VAL A 118 13.72 19.95 -16.89
N PRO A 119 14.59 20.71 -16.21
CA PRO A 119 15.95 20.25 -15.92
C PRO A 119 15.92 19.08 -14.91
N PRO A 120 16.90 18.17 -14.93
CA PRO A 120 16.95 17.02 -14.01
C PRO A 120 16.84 17.41 -12.53
N ALA A 121 17.41 18.54 -12.13
CA ALA A 121 17.34 19.04 -10.76
C ALA A 121 15.89 19.35 -10.31
N ALA A 122 14.99 19.67 -11.24
CA ALA A 122 13.59 19.95 -10.94
C ALA A 122 12.80 18.72 -10.49
N ALA A 123 13.35 17.52 -10.59
CA ALA A 123 12.74 16.32 -10.04
C ALA A 123 12.73 16.32 -8.50
N VAL A 124 13.69 17.03 -7.87
CA VAL A 124 13.87 17.03 -6.40
C VAL A 124 13.85 18.46 -5.83
N ILE A 125 14.30 19.45 -6.60
CA ILE A 125 14.43 20.84 -6.13
C ILE A 125 13.48 21.73 -6.95
N PRO A 126 12.73 22.67 -6.34
CA PRO A 126 11.76 23.53 -7.03
C PRO A 126 12.44 24.66 -7.83
N VAL A 127 13.33 24.31 -8.77
CA VAL A 127 14.10 25.26 -9.60
C VAL A 127 13.41 25.69 -10.89
N ALA A 128 12.31 25.03 -11.28
CA ALA A 128 11.62 25.28 -12.54
C ALA A 128 10.31 26.10 -12.37
N GLY A 129 10.24 26.90 -11.32
CA GLY A 129 9.06 27.72 -11.00
C GLY A 129 8.12 27.05 -10.00
N ILE A 130 7.22 27.84 -9.40
CA ILE A 130 6.40 27.43 -8.25
C ILE A 130 5.48 26.25 -8.55
N TRP A 131 4.85 26.25 -9.73
CA TRP A 131 3.89 25.19 -10.08
C TRP A 131 4.55 23.85 -10.35
N ILE A 132 5.73 23.84 -10.97
CA ILE A 132 6.55 22.64 -11.16
C ILE A 132 7.17 22.23 -9.81
N GLY A 133 7.55 23.21 -8.97
CA GLY A 133 8.05 22.98 -7.63
C GLY A 133 7.07 22.23 -6.71
N PHE A 134 5.77 22.48 -6.86
CA PHE A 134 4.75 21.69 -6.17
C PHE A 134 4.76 20.22 -6.61
N GLY A 135 5.04 19.94 -7.88
CA GLY A 135 5.20 18.58 -8.39
C GLY A 135 6.42 17.87 -7.76
N ALA A 136 7.57 18.54 -7.71
CA ALA A 136 8.77 18.03 -7.06
C ALA A 136 8.50 17.73 -5.58
N LEU A 137 7.93 18.69 -4.84
CA LEU A 137 7.60 18.51 -3.43
C LEU A 137 6.61 17.35 -3.20
N ALA A 138 5.56 17.25 -4.00
CA ALA A 138 4.59 16.16 -3.90
C ALA A 138 5.23 14.80 -4.20
N SER A 139 6.13 14.73 -5.19
CA SER A 139 6.88 13.54 -5.57
C SER A 139 7.80 13.07 -4.44
N ASP A 140 8.58 13.98 -3.85
CA ASP A 140 9.49 13.68 -2.75
C ASP A 140 8.73 13.19 -1.51
N MET A 141 7.64 13.88 -1.16
CA MET A 141 6.75 13.43 -0.08
C MET A 141 6.17 12.05 -0.38
N MET A 142 5.76 11.75 -1.60
CA MET A 142 5.22 10.47 -1.99
C MET A 142 6.26 9.36 -1.87
N ILE A 143 7.50 9.59 -2.31
CA ILE A 143 8.61 8.64 -2.14
C ILE A 143 8.83 8.36 -0.66
N LEU A 144 8.89 9.40 0.19
CA LEU A 144 9.03 9.26 1.65
C LEU A 144 7.90 8.41 2.24
N ILE A 145 6.65 8.68 1.87
CA ILE A 145 5.46 7.94 2.34
C ILE A 145 5.55 6.46 1.95
N ILE A 146 5.95 6.16 0.72
CA ILE A 146 6.09 4.78 0.22
C ILE A 146 7.21 4.06 0.95
N VAL A 147 8.38 4.69 1.09
CA VAL A 147 9.52 4.13 1.82
C VAL A 147 9.13 3.82 3.26
N THR A 148 8.49 4.77 3.96
CA THR A 148 8.02 4.53 5.33
C THR A 148 6.95 3.45 5.42
N GLY A 149 6.10 3.30 4.39
CA GLY A 149 5.13 2.22 4.28
C GLY A 149 5.79 0.84 4.16
N ILE A 150 6.86 0.73 3.37
CA ILE A 150 7.64 -0.51 3.20
C ILE A 150 8.33 -0.91 4.51
N ILE A 151 8.97 0.05 5.19
CA ILE A 151 9.71 -0.20 6.44
C ILE A 151 8.84 -0.14 7.71
N ARG A 152 7.51 -0.09 7.56
CA ARG A 152 6.56 -0.01 8.68
C ARG A 152 6.85 -1.00 9.81
N GLY A 153 7.25 -2.24 9.46
CA GLY A 153 7.58 -3.28 10.43
C GLY A 153 8.71 -2.87 11.40
N ARG A 154 9.69 -2.09 10.94
CA ARG A 154 10.79 -1.59 11.77
C ARG A 154 10.29 -0.63 12.86
N PHE A 155 9.32 0.23 12.54
CA PHE A 155 8.73 1.14 13.53
C PHE A 155 7.91 0.40 14.59
N ALA A 156 7.31 -0.74 14.25
CA ALA A 156 6.61 -1.58 15.21
C ALA A 156 7.58 -2.24 16.20
N VAL A 157 8.72 -2.76 15.71
CA VAL A 157 9.75 -3.41 16.53
C VAL A 157 10.45 -2.41 17.46
N THR A 158 10.68 -1.17 17.01
CA THR A 158 11.33 -0.12 17.82
C THR A 158 10.41 0.55 18.84
N GLY A 159 9.16 0.09 18.96
CA GLY A 159 8.19 0.68 19.90
C GLY A 159 7.69 2.07 19.53
N ARG A 160 7.94 2.54 18.29
CA ARG A 160 7.56 3.88 17.80
C ARG A 160 6.55 3.84 16.64
N PRO A 161 5.42 3.11 16.74
CA PRO A 161 4.45 3.01 15.64
C PRO A 161 3.78 4.36 15.32
N TRP A 162 3.76 5.30 16.26
CA TRP A 162 3.20 6.64 16.06
C TRP A 162 4.02 7.47 15.06
N VAL A 163 5.36 7.30 15.01
CA VAL A 163 6.22 8.00 14.04
C VAL A 163 5.82 7.61 12.62
N TRP A 164 5.68 6.31 12.36
CA TRP A 164 5.19 5.85 11.06
C TRP A 164 3.81 6.44 10.72
N ARG A 165 2.88 6.51 11.70
CA ARG A 165 1.54 7.07 11.46
C ARG A 165 1.60 8.53 11.04
N ILE A 166 2.43 9.35 11.68
CA ILE A 166 2.61 10.77 11.34
C ILE A 166 3.22 10.92 9.95
N LEU A 167 4.32 10.20 9.66
CA LEU A 167 4.98 10.27 8.37
C LEU A 167 4.03 9.81 7.25
N HIS A 168 3.30 8.73 7.46
CA HIS A 168 2.35 8.22 6.47
C HIS A 168 1.12 9.14 6.30
N ALA A 169 0.70 9.83 7.36
CA ALA A 169 -0.35 10.85 7.28
C ALA A 169 0.06 12.07 6.45
N GLY A 170 1.35 12.26 6.18
CA GLY A 170 1.84 13.25 5.20
C GLY A 170 1.23 13.08 3.81
N SER A 171 0.66 11.90 3.49
CA SER A 171 -0.10 11.67 2.25
C SER A 171 -1.29 12.63 2.09
N TYR A 172 -1.92 13.04 3.19
CA TYR A 172 -3.03 14.00 3.16
C TYR A 172 -2.58 15.43 2.79
N LEU A 173 -1.29 15.74 2.93
CA LEU A 173 -0.70 16.99 2.47
C LEU A 173 -0.13 16.84 1.05
N ALA A 174 0.59 15.77 0.77
CA ALA A 174 1.18 15.50 -0.54
C ALA A 174 0.13 15.45 -1.65
N TRP A 175 -1.04 14.89 -1.36
CA TRP A 175 -2.12 14.69 -2.31
C TRP A 175 -2.73 16.01 -2.83
N PRO A 176 -3.19 17.01 -2.02
CA PRO A 176 -3.69 18.28 -2.55
C PRO A 176 -2.61 19.09 -3.27
N VAL A 177 -1.35 19.00 -2.83
CA VAL A 177 -0.22 19.65 -3.53
C VAL A 177 -0.02 19.03 -4.91
N ALA A 178 -0.15 17.70 -5.04
CA ALA A 178 -0.10 17.03 -6.34
C ALA A 178 -1.26 17.42 -7.26
N ILE A 179 -2.48 17.58 -6.73
CA ILE A 179 -3.63 18.06 -7.51
C ILE A 179 -3.40 19.49 -7.97
N LEU A 180 -2.92 20.37 -7.10
CA LEU A 180 -2.62 21.76 -7.45
C LEU A 180 -1.56 21.81 -8.56
N HIS A 181 -0.50 21.01 -8.47
CA HIS A 181 0.47 20.85 -9.55
C HIS A 181 -0.22 20.39 -10.85
N GLY A 182 -1.03 19.34 -10.81
CA GLY A 182 -1.68 18.80 -12.00
C GLY A 182 -2.67 19.74 -12.68
N LEU A 183 -3.26 20.68 -11.92
CA LEU A 183 -4.19 21.69 -12.46
C LEU A 183 -3.48 22.94 -12.98
N THR A 184 -2.27 23.24 -12.49
CA THR A 184 -1.60 24.55 -12.75
C THR A 184 -0.31 24.41 -13.54
N ALA A 185 0.36 23.25 -13.51
CA ALA A 185 1.60 23.04 -14.23
C ALA A 185 1.33 22.34 -15.57
N GLY A 186 1.50 23.04 -16.66
CA GLY A 186 1.44 22.45 -17.99
C GLY A 186 0.34 22.98 -18.90
N ARG A 187 -0.05 22.15 -19.87
CA ARG A 187 -1.10 22.45 -20.86
C ARG A 187 -2.48 22.46 -20.20
N SER A 188 -3.41 23.24 -20.77
CA SER A 188 -4.81 23.19 -20.36
C SER A 188 -5.32 21.75 -20.38
N ALA A 189 -5.78 21.25 -19.22
CA ALA A 189 -6.25 19.89 -19.10
C ALA A 189 -7.52 19.67 -19.93
N GLU A 190 -7.58 18.52 -20.60
CA GLU A 190 -8.81 18.07 -21.23
C GLU A 190 -9.97 18.04 -20.21
N ARG A 191 -11.19 18.28 -20.67
CA ARG A 191 -12.36 18.39 -19.78
C ARG A 191 -12.54 17.17 -18.87
N TRP A 192 -12.30 15.98 -19.40
CA TRP A 192 -12.40 14.73 -18.60
C TRP A 192 -11.32 14.65 -17.51
N VAL A 193 -10.11 15.19 -17.75
CA VAL A 193 -9.04 15.25 -16.76
C VAL A 193 -9.44 16.17 -15.61
N THR A 194 -9.96 17.35 -15.90
CA THR A 194 -10.46 18.28 -14.88
C THR A 194 -11.54 17.62 -14.02
N TRP A 195 -12.51 16.94 -14.65
CA TRP A 195 -13.56 16.23 -13.92
C TRP A 195 -13.02 15.05 -13.11
N SER A 196 -11.99 14.35 -13.59
CA SER A 196 -11.34 13.29 -12.81
C SER A 196 -10.70 13.84 -11.54
N TYR A 197 -10.08 15.02 -11.59
CA TYR A 197 -9.49 15.67 -10.43
C TYR A 197 -10.57 16.14 -9.44
N VAL A 198 -11.66 16.71 -9.94
CA VAL A 198 -12.82 17.07 -9.10
C VAL A 198 -13.38 15.82 -8.42
N ALA A 199 -13.56 14.72 -9.15
CA ALA A 199 -14.03 13.46 -8.59
C ALA A 199 -13.06 12.92 -7.51
N CYS A 200 -11.75 13.03 -7.73
CA CYS A 200 -10.74 12.69 -6.75
C CYS A 200 -10.87 13.52 -5.45
N LEU A 201 -11.03 14.83 -5.58
CA LEU A 201 -11.24 15.73 -4.43
C LEU A 201 -12.49 15.36 -3.64
N VAL A 202 -13.61 15.13 -4.34
CA VAL A 202 -14.87 14.72 -3.72
C VAL A 202 -14.73 13.36 -3.02
N ALA A 203 -14.10 12.38 -3.65
CA ALA A 203 -13.93 11.04 -3.09
C ALA A 203 -13.11 11.06 -1.79
N VAL A 204 -11.96 11.72 -1.79
CA VAL A 204 -11.09 11.79 -0.59
C VAL A 204 -11.70 12.72 0.46
N GLY A 205 -12.26 13.86 0.05
CA GLY A 205 -12.93 14.79 0.95
C GLY A 205 -14.10 14.11 1.67
N SER A 206 -14.92 13.34 0.96
CA SER A 206 -16.01 12.56 1.55
C SER A 206 -15.51 11.50 2.52
N ALA A 207 -14.45 10.77 2.15
CA ALA A 207 -13.87 9.75 3.02
C ALA A 207 -13.26 10.36 4.30
N LEU A 208 -12.60 11.52 4.21
CA LEU A 208 -12.10 12.27 5.36
C LEU A 208 -13.24 12.78 6.24
N LEU A 209 -14.30 13.33 5.65
CA LEU A 209 -15.49 13.80 6.37
C LEU A 209 -16.13 12.65 7.16
N VAL A 210 -16.37 11.51 6.52
CA VAL A 210 -16.89 10.31 7.19
C VAL A 210 -16.02 9.91 8.37
N ARG A 211 -14.70 9.93 8.18
CA ARG A 211 -13.76 9.60 9.25
C ARG A 211 -13.82 10.58 10.42
N VAL A 212 -13.85 11.88 10.15
CA VAL A 212 -13.98 12.90 11.19
C VAL A 212 -15.29 12.73 11.95
N LEU A 213 -16.42 12.58 11.25
CA LEU A 213 -17.71 12.36 11.86
C LEU A 213 -17.75 11.07 12.70
N ALA A 214 -17.14 9.98 12.20
CA ALA A 214 -17.06 8.72 12.93
C ALA A 214 -16.19 8.86 14.20
N THR A 215 -15.11 9.64 14.18
CA THR A 215 -14.30 9.90 15.37
C THR A 215 -15.01 10.77 16.40
N LEU A 216 -15.74 11.79 15.95
CA LEU A 216 -16.49 12.69 16.84
C LEU A 216 -17.68 11.97 17.48
N ARG A 217 -18.28 10.98 16.81
CA ARG A 217 -19.42 10.20 17.33
C ARG A 217 -19.01 8.99 18.16
N ARG A 218 -17.71 8.71 18.34
CA ARG A 218 -17.28 7.65 19.25
C ARG A 218 -17.66 8.05 20.67
N PRO A 219 -18.50 7.24 21.37
CA PRO A 219 -18.72 7.47 22.80
C PRO A 219 -17.36 7.42 23.49
N PRO A 220 -17.17 8.20 24.57
CA PRO A 220 -15.99 8.04 25.43
C PRO A 220 -15.87 6.55 25.73
N ALA A 221 -14.67 6.00 25.59
CA ALA A 221 -14.41 4.65 26.04
C ALA A 221 -14.89 4.59 27.49
N MET A 222 -15.98 3.86 27.77
CA MET A 222 -16.30 3.56 29.16
C MET A 222 -15.03 2.97 29.74
N PRO A 223 -14.53 3.48 30.88
CA PRO A 223 -13.49 2.78 31.61
C PRO A 223 -14.00 1.33 31.67
N GLU A 224 -13.21 0.37 31.19
CA GLU A 224 -13.52 -1.01 31.54
C GLU A 224 -13.81 -0.97 33.04
N PRO A 225 -14.98 -1.48 33.47
CA PRO A 225 -15.15 -1.65 34.89
C PRO A 225 -13.88 -2.40 35.26
N VAL A 226 -13.01 -1.75 36.05
CA VAL A 226 -11.98 -2.45 36.80
C VAL A 226 -12.82 -3.47 37.55
N GLY A 227 -13.06 -4.59 36.85
CA GLY A 227 -13.67 -5.73 37.49
C GLY A 227 -12.75 -5.95 38.63
N LEU A 228 -13.27 -5.66 39.76
CA LEU A 228 -12.87 -6.32 40.97
C LEU A 228 -12.95 -7.82 40.59
N LEU A 229 -11.93 -8.31 39.89
CA LEU A 229 -11.43 -9.59 40.24
C LEU A 229 -11.01 -9.39 41.69
N GLU A 230 -12.00 -9.32 42.54
CA GLU A 230 -11.90 -9.80 43.87
C GLU A 230 -11.25 -11.17 43.66
N VAL A 231 -9.92 -11.15 43.71
CA VAL A 231 -9.16 -12.38 43.80
C VAL A 231 -9.74 -12.94 45.07
N ASP A 232 -10.67 -13.86 44.89
CA ASP A 232 -11.14 -14.72 45.97
C ASP A 232 -9.88 -15.47 46.40
N ASP A 233 -9.20 -14.94 47.40
CA ASP A 233 -8.05 -15.54 48.08
C ASP A 233 -8.48 -16.78 48.87
N SER A 234 -9.69 -17.31 48.62
CA SER A 234 -10.04 -18.62 49.10
C SER A 234 -9.03 -19.62 48.49
N PRO A 235 -8.34 -20.39 49.31
CA PRO A 235 -7.41 -21.41 48.82
C PRO A 235 -8.17 -22.32 47.85
N ILE A 236 -7.81 -22.26 46.57
CA ILE A 236 -8.29 -23.23 45.60
C ILE A 236 -7.76 -24.56 46.13
N GLU A 237 -8.63 -25.32 46.80
CA GLU A 237 -8.38 -26.76 47.03
C GLU A 237 -8.15 -27.36 45.66
N ARG A 238 -6.89 -27.48 45.26
CA ARG A 238 -6.51 -28.20 44.06
C ARG A 238 -6.94 -29.66 44.30
N PRO A 239 -7.82 -30.21 43.46
CA PRO A 239 -8.05 -31.64 43.49
C PRO A 239 -6.69 -32.29 43.25
N GLU A 240 -6.25 -33.09 44.20
CA GLU A 240 -4.95 -33.79 44.19
C GLU A 240 -4.78 -34.77 43.01
N GLU A 241 -5.79 -34.89 42.15
CA GLU A 241 -5.82 -35.92 41.08
C GLU A 241 -5.31 -35.44 39.71
N ILE A 242 -4.93 -34.17 39.49
CA ILE A 242 -4.50 -33.73 38.16
C ILE A 242 -3.03 -34.02 37.83
N ASN A 243 -2.24 -34.44 38.79
CA ASN A 243 -0.79 -34.72 38.61
C ASN A 243 -0.40 -36.20 38.62
N ALA A 244 -1.33 -37.13 38.55
CA ALA A 244 -0.97 -38.51 38.30
C ALA A 244 -0.43 -38.65 36.86
N PRO A 245 0.82 -39.11 36.64
CA PRO A 245 1.32 -39.33 35.31
C PRO A 245 0.42 -40.35 34.61
N VAL A 246 -0.27 -39.91 33.54
CA VAL A 246 -1.08 -40.81 32.71
C VAL A 246 -0.14 -41.85 32.14
N SER A 247 -0.22 -43.09 32.64
CA SER A 247 0.61 -44.17 32.14
C SER A 247 0.21 -44.43 30.68
N LEU A 248 1.22 -44.54 29.81
CA LEU A 248 1.02 -44.81 28.37
C LEU A 248 0.22 -46.12 28.15
N ASP A 249 0.23 -47.00 29.09
CA ASP A 249 -0.52 -48.28 29.07
C ASP A 249 -2.02 -48.07 29.33
N ALA A 250 -2.41 -47.10 30.15
CA ALA A 250 -3.81 -46.73 30.34
C ALA A 250 -4.39 -46.04 29.08
N ALA A 251 -3.61 -45.21 28.44
CA ALA A 251 -4.00 -44.58 27.18
C ALA A 251 -4.16 -45.62 26.04
N ARG A 252 -3.25 -46.63 25.97
CA ARG A 252 -3.34 -47.70 24.97
C ARG A 252 -4.53 -48.64 25.18
N ARG A 253 -4.95 -48.94 26.41
CA ARG A 253 -6.17 -49.69 26.67
C ARG A 253 -7.42 -48.97 26.19
N LYS A 254 -7.52 -47.70 26.47
CA LYS A 254 -8.68 -46.88 26.06
C LYS A 254 -8.85 -46.80 24.52
N TYR A 255 -7.74 -46.82 23.80
CA TYR A 255 -7.77 -46.90 22.32
C TYR A 255 -8.14 -48.27 21.76
N ARG A 256 -7.87 -49.36 22.48
CA ARG A 256 -8.27 -50.71 22.07
C ARG A 256 -9.73 -51.04 22.36
N GLU A 257 -10.35 -50.38 23.32
CA GLU A 257 -11.76 -50.58 23.67
C GLU A 257 -12.72 -49.69 22.84
N ALA A 258 -12.19 -48.70 22.10
CA ALA A 258 -12.96 -47.80 21.28
C ALA A 258 -12.95 -48.13 19.77
N GLY A 259 -12.27 -49.17 19.33
CA GLY A 259 -12.22 -49.69 17.96
C GLY A 259 -12.61 -51.13 17.91
#